data_279c9eb07448fc4bd53066113b2e6771
#
_entry.id   279c9eb07448fc4bd53066113b2e6771
#
_cell.length_a   1.000
_cell.length_b   1.000
_cell.length_c   1.000
_cell.angle_alpha   90.00
_cell.angle_beta   90.00
_cell.angle_gamma   90.00
#
_symmetry.space_group_name_H-M   'P 1'
#
loop_
_entity.id
_entity.type
_entity.pdbx_description
1 polymer ?
#
loop_
_entity_poly.entity_id
_entity_poly.type
_entity_poly.pdbx_seq_one_letter_code
_entity_poly.pdbx_strand_id
1 'polypeptide(L)'
;MADCYRAFGWNAVVIDGTKMAEIDKALSELPEVTLNGKPTVIICSTKKGQGVKFMMDRPTAWHIGGFSDETLKECVDLIKEYTAERLAEV
;
A
#
# COMPACT_ATOMS: atom_id res chain seq x y z
N MET A 1 -2.84 -0.98 15.07
CA MET A 1 -1.79 0.07 14.93
C MET A 1 -2.36 1.49 15.06
N ALA A 2 -3.42 1.83 14.33
CA ALA A 2 -4.03 3.17 14.40
C ALA A 2 -4.43 3.58 15.82
N ASP A 3 -5.05 2.69 16.57
CA ASP A 3 -5.48 2.97 17.95
C ASP A 3 -4.31 3.25 18.89
N CYS A 4 -3.14 2.64 18.64
CA CYS A 4 -1.94 2.93 19.41
C CYS A 4 -1.47 4.36 19.21
N TYR A 5 -1.45 4.84 17.96
CA TYR A 5 -1.11 6.24 17.67
C TYR A 5 -2.11 7.21 18.28
N ARG A 6 -3.40 6.89 18.21
CA ARG A 6 -4.45 7.72 18.81
C ARG A 6 -4.29 7.79 20.33
N ALA A 7 -3.93 6.68 20.96
CA ALA A 7 -3.67 6.64 22.40
C ALA A 7 -2.51 7.56 22.82
N PHE A 8 -1.53 7.76 21.94
CA PHE A 8 -0.42 8.68 22.16
C PHE A 8 -0.73 10.13 21.76
N GLY A 9 -1.96 10.41 21.35
CA GLY A 9 -2.37 11.77 21.02
C GLY A 9 -2.16 12.17 19.56
N TRP A 10 -1.93 11.20 18.65
CA TRP A 10 -1.79 11.46 17.22
C TRP A 10 -3.15 11.36 16.52
N ASN A 11 -3.32 12.14 15.47
CA ASN A 11 -4.35 11.84 14.47
C ASN A 11 -3.88 10.62 13.66
N ALA A 12 -4.73 9.65 13.43
CA ALA A 12 -4.39 8.47 12.65
C ALA A 12 -5.43 8.22 11.55
N VAL A 13 -4.96 8.10 10.33
CA VAL A 13 -5.79 7.82 9.16
C VAL A 13 -5.28 6.53 8.52
N VAL A 14 -6.17 5.59 8.25
CA VAL A 14 -5.84 4.33 7.59
C VAL A 14 -6.39 4.36 6.17
N ILE A 15 -5.54 4.13 5.20
CA ILE A 15 -5.91 4.12 3.79
C ILE A 15 -5.40 2.86 3.10
N ASP A 16 -5.95 2.55 1.93
CA ASP A 16 -5.35 1.60 1.01
C ASP A 16 -4.17 2.27 0.31
N GLY A 17 -2.95 1.95 0.73
CA GLY A 17 -1.73 2.56 0.21
C GLY A 17 -1.39 2.20 -1.23
N THR A 18 -2.23 1.38 -1.88
CA THR A 18 -2.07 1.00 -3.29
C THR A 18 -3.00 1.80 -4.21
N LYS A 19 -3.88 2.62 -3.64
CA LYS A 19 -4.84 3.42 -4.41
C LYS A 19 -4.46 4.88 -4.38
N MET A 20 -4.08 5.41 -5.53
CA MET A 20 -3.65 6.80 -5.66
C MET A 20 -4.73 7.79 -5.22
N ALA A 21 -6.00 7.49 -5.50
CA ALA A 21 -7.12 8.36 -5.09
C ALA A 21 -7.22 8.49 -3.57
N GLU A 22 -6.98 7.41 -2.82
CA GLU A 22 -7.00 7.45 -1.36
C GLU A 22 -5.79 8.20 -0.79
N ILE A 23 -4.62 8.03 -1.42
CA ILE A 23 -3.41 8.76 -1.03
C ILE A 23 -3.62 10.26 -1.26
N ASP A 24 -4.10 10.64 -2.43
CA ASP A 24 -4.36 12.04 -2.77
C ASP A 24 -5.37 12.68 -1.80
N LYS A 25 -6.45 11.99 -1.52
CA LYS A 25 -7.45 12.44 -0.56
C LYS A 25 -6.86 12.67 0.83
N ALA A 26 -6.12 11.69 1.35
CA ALA A 26 -5.51 11.79 2.67
C ALA A 26 -4.54 12.97 2.77
N LEU A 27 -3.70 13.16 1.75
CA LEU A 27 -2.77 14.29 1.72
C LEU A 27 -3.48 15.64 1.58
N SER A 28 -4.55 15.70 0.80
CA SER A 28 -5.33 16.93 0.61
C SER A 28 -6.06 17.36 1.88
N GLU A 29 -6.44 16.42 2.72
CA GLU A 29 -7.15 16.69 3.98
C GLU A 29 -6.22 17.04 5.16
N LEU A 30 -4.91 16.85 5.01
CA LEU A 30 -3.94 17.12 6.09
C LEU A 30 -4.05 18.53 6.69
N PRO A 31 -4.21 19.62 5.92
CA PRO A 31 -4.33 20.95 6.50
C PRO A 31 -5.47 21.07 7.51
N GLU A 32 -6.62 20.45 7.24
CA GLU A 32 -7.77 20.47 8.15
C GLU A 32 -7.57 19.55 9.35
N VAL A 33 -7.08 18.33 9.11
CA VAL A 33 -6.87 17.34 10.16
C VAL A 33 -5.89 17.83 11.21
N THR A 34 -4.88 18.58 10.80
CA THR A 34 -3.84 19.10 11.70
C THR A 34 -4.22 20.38 12.44
N LEU A 35 -5.42 20.94 12.22
CA LEU A 35 -5.88 22.15 12.92
C LEU A 35 -5.95 21.98 14.45
N ASN A 36 -6.07 20.74 14.93
CA ASN A 36 -6.08 20.44 16.38
C ASN A 36 -4.69 20.50 17.04
N GLY A 37 -3.64 20.81 16.29
CA GLY A 37 -2.26 20.89 16.76
C GLY A 37 -1.58 19.56 17.06
N LYS A 38 -2.22 18.44 16.73
CA LYS A 38 -1.66 17.09 16.92
C LYS A 38 -0.92 16.63 15.68
N PRO A 39 0.15 15.84 15.82
CA PRO A 39 0.78 15.21 14.66
C PRO A 39 -0.17 14.20 14.02
N THR A 40 -0.02 13.99 12.72
CA THR A 40 -0.85 13.06 11.95
C THR A 40 -0.01 11.96 11.37
N VAL A 41 -0.47 10.71 11.50
CA VAL A 41 0.10 9.55 10.82
C VAL A 41 -0.90 9.03 9.80
N ILE A 42 -0.43 8.82 8.58
CA ILE A 42 -1.19 8.15 7.52
C ILE A 42 -0.64 6.74 7.43
N ILE A 43 -1.48 5.76 7.76
CA ILE A 43 -1.10 4.34 7.71
C ILE A 43 -1.57 3.77 6.37
N CYS A 44 -0.61 3.44 5.53
CA CYS A 44 -0.87 2.84 4.23
C CYS A 44 -0.96 1.32 4.38
N SER A 45 -2.17 0.78 4.28
CA SER A 45 -2.38 -0.66 4.23
C SER A 45 -1.95 -1.17 2.86
N THR A 46 -0.97 -2.04 2.83
CA THR A 46 -0.41 -2.61 1.60
C THR A 46 -0.22 -4.11 1.74
N LYS A 47 -0.06 -4.79 0.61
CA LYS A 47 0.24 -6.22 0.59
C LYS A 47 1.63 -6.44 0.02
N LYS A 48 2.47 -7.15 0.75
CA LYS A 48 3.79 -7.52 0.28
C LYS A 48 3.68 -8.36 -1.00
N GLY A 49 4.46 -8.02 -2.02
CA GLY A 49 4.41 -8.69 -3.32
C GLY A 49 3.23 -8.28 -4.20
N GLN A 50 2.57 -7.20 -3.86
CA GLN A 50 1.37 -6.76 -4.60
C GLN A 50 1.64 -6.58 -6.09
N GLY A 51 0.74 -7.13 -6.90
CA GLY A 51 0.87 -7.20 -8.35
C GLY A 51 1.36 -8.55 -8.85
N VAL A 52 1.96 -9.36 -7.99
CA VAL A 52 2.44 -10.71 -8.32
C VAL A 52 1.79 -11.70 -7.36
N LYS A 53 0.74 -12.35 -7.82
CA LYS A 53 -0.13 -13.17 -6.96
C LYS A 53 0.63 -14.22 -6.14
N PHE A 54 1.55 -14.97 -6.77
CA PHE A 54 2.27 -16.01 -6.04
C PHE A 54 3.19 -15.44 -4.94
N MET A 55 3.65 -14.19 -5.07
CA MET A 55 4.41 -13.51 -4.03
C MET A 55 3.52 -13.01 -2.91
N MET A 56 2.31 -12.56 -3.23
CA MET A 56 1.32 -12.15 -2.24
C MET A 56 0.85 -13.31 -1.39
N ASP A 57 0.70 -14.50 -1.99
CA ASP A 57 0.25 -15.72 -1.32
C ASP A 57 1.33 -16.28 -0.37
N ARG A 58 2.61 -15.98 -0.64
CA ARG A 58 3.75 -16.48 0.14
C ARG A 58 4.73 -15.36 0.50
N PRO A 59 4.30 -14.35 1.25
CA PRO A 59 5.13 -13.17 1.49
C PRO A 59 6.45 -13.47 2.21
N THR A 60 6.48 -14.48 3.06
CA THR A 60 7.69 -14.86 3.80
C THR A 60 8.74 -15.49 2.90
N ALA A 61 8.31 -16.30 1.91
CA ALA A 61 9.20 -16.98 0.98
C ALA A 61 9.96 -16.01 0.07
N TRP A 62 9.39 -14.82 -0.19
CA TRP A 62 9.95 -13.81 -1.10
C TRP A 62 10.60 -12.63 -0.38
N HIS A 63 10.84 -12.77 0.93
CA HIS A 63 11.46 -11.71 1.72
C HIS A 63 12.94 -11.51 1.36
N ILE A 64 13.66 -12.59 1.10
CA ILE A 64 15.08 -12.62 0.76
C ILE A 64 15.32 -13.63 -0.37
N GLY A 65 16.30 -13.32 -1.23
CA GLY A 65 16.78 -14.21 -2.27
C GLY A 65 16.55 -13.66 -3.66
N GLY A 66 17.14 -14.33 -4.64
CA GLY A 66 16.94 -14.03 -6.04
C GLY A 66 15.90 -14.95 -6.68
N PHE A 67 15.70 -14.77 -7.96
CA PHE A 67 14.81 -15.63 -8.75
C PHE A 67 15.39 -15.83 -10.16
N SER A 68 14.94 -16.87 -10.82
CA SER A 68 15.38 -17.24 -12.17
C SER A 68 14.82 -16.28 -13.24
N ASP A 69 15.39 -16.33 -14.43
CA ASP A 69 14.87 -15.57 -15.58
C ASP A 69 13.44 -15.98 -15.94
N GLU A 70 13.10 -17.24 -15.75
CA GLU A 70 11.74 -17.75 -15.95
C GLU A 70 10.76 -17.13 -14.96
N THR A 71 11.14 -17.06 -13.68
CA THR A 71 10.35 -16.40 -12.65
C THR A 71 10.20 -14.92 -12.92
N LEU A 72 11.26 -14.25 -13.39
CA LEU A 72 11.20 -12.85 -13.78
C LEU A 72 10.16 -12.61 -14.90
N LYS A 73 10.16 -13.46 -15.91
CA LYS A 73 9.20 -13.37 -17.02
C LYS A 73 7.77 -13.53 -16.52
N GLU A 74 7.55 -14.50 -15.64
CA GLU A 74 6.24 -14.72 -15.02
C GLU A 74 5.79 -13.50 -14.20
N CYS A 75 6.68 -12.90 -13.43
CA CYS A 75 6.41 -11.67 -12.70
C CYS A 75 6.00 -10.52 -13.63
N VAL A 76 6.74 -10.34 -14.71
CA VAL A 76 6.44 -9.27 -15.69
C VAL A 76 5.05 -9.45 -16.29
N ASP A 77 4.70 -10.68 -16.67
CA ASP A 77 3.38 -10.97 -17.23
C ASP A 77 2.25 -10.71 -16.22
N LEU A 78 2.42 -11.14 -14.98
CA LEU A 78 1.44 -10.92 -13.91
C LEU A 78 1.29 -9.43 -13.59
N ILE A 79 2.37 -8.66 -13.58
CA ILE A 79 2.31 -7.21 -13.37
C ILE A 79 1.56 -6.52 -14.50
N LYS A 80 1.73 -6.96 -15.73
CA LYS A 80 0.96 -6.41 -16.86
C LYS A 80 -0.53 -6.66 -16.70
N GLU A 81 -0.92 -7.86 -16.30
CA GLU A 81 -2.32 -8.19 -16.02
C GLU A 81 -2.87 -7.34 -14.89
N TYR A 82 -2.14 -7.25 -13.80
CA TYR A 82 -2.50 -6.43 -12.64
C TYR A 82 -2.68 -4.96 -13.01
N THR A 83 -1.78 -4.43 -13.83
CA THR A 83 -1.85 -3.04 -14.30
C THR A 83 -3.11 -2.82 -15.15
N ALA A 84 -3.41 -3.76 -16.04
CA ALA A 84 -4.61 -3.67 -16.88
C ALA A 84 -5.90 -3.68 -16.03
N GLU A 85 -5.97 -4.53 -15.02
CA GLU A 85 -7.10 -4.56 -14.08
C GLU A 85 -7.24 -3.24 -13.33
N ARG A 86 -6.13 -2.68 -12.86
CA ARG A 86 -6.13 -1.41 -12.15
C ARG A 86 -6.56 -0.24 -13.03
N LEU A 87 -6.12 -0.20 -14.27
CA LEU A 87 -6.53 0.84 -15.21
C LEU A 87 -8.02 0.75 -15.56
N ALA A 88 -8.60 -0.44 -15.55
CA ALA A 88 -10.03 -0.64 -15.78
C ALA A 88 -10.90 -0.12 -14.64
N GLU A 89 -10.34 0.04 -13.42
CA GLU A 89 -11.05 0.57 -12.26
C GLU A 89 -11.14 2.11 -12.24
N VAL A 90 -10.39 2.76 -13.10
CA VAL A 90 -10.28 4.25 -13.11
C VAL A 90 -11.41 4.88 -13.92
#